data_1fcb9e0a2ba228edfa923b6d22c5ddd5
#
_entry.id   1fcb9e0a2ba228edfa923b6d22c5ddd5
#
_cell.length_a   1.000
_cell.length_b   1.000
_cell.length_c   1.000
_cell.angle_alpha   90.00
_cell.angle_beta   90.00
_cell.angle_gamma   90.00
#
_symmetry.space_group_name_H-M   'P 1'
#
loop_
_entity.id
_entity.type
_entity.pdbx_description
1 polymer ?
#
loop_
_entity_poly.entity_id
_entity_poly.type
_entity_poly.pdbx_seq_one_letter_code
_entity_poly.pdbx_strand_id
1 'polypeptide(L)'
;MFYGLASGAVKVDGIEVDQVLSDIETLNRAAFDGKYEVTAVSFHAFAHLAHKYALLPHGASMGDNYGPIVVARESGGGVKGRKIAIPGTLTTAYLALRLYEPDFEYVVVPFDEIEDFVLQGKADAGLLIHEGQLTYGDEGLRLLVDLGVWWAERTGGLPLPLGGNLIRRDLGPAMMKKVSRMLHASIAHALTHRADALAYAKTYGRGLADERIDTFVGMYVNDLTLDYGERGRTAVRRFFDEAWEKRLVPAPVNVEFVGAND
;
A
#
# COMPACT_ATOMS: atom_id res chain seq x y z
N MET A 1 -1.96 -11.34 -6.16
CA MET A 1 -2.04 -10.53 -7.40
C MET A 1 -1.33 -11.17 -8.60
N PHE A 2 -0.05 -11.50 -8.51
CA PHE A 2 0.78 -11.88 -9.67
C PHE A 2 0.85 -13.39 -9.97
N TYR A 3 0.04 -14.20 -9.30
CA TYR A 3 0.02 -15.65 -9.48
C TYR A 3 -0.31 -16.08 -10.92
N GLY A 4 -1.22 -15.38 -11.59
CA GLY A 4 -1.56 -15.68 -12.98
C GLY A 4 -0.39 -15.52 -13.95
N LEU A 5 0.51 -14.57 -13.71
CA LEU A 5 1.76 -14.40 -14.47
C LEU A 5 2.80 -15.45 -14.04
N ALA A 6 3.02 -15.62 -12.75
CA ALA A 6 4.02 -16.53 -12.21
C ALA A 6 3.76 -17.99 -12.56
N SER A 7 2.49 -18.41 -12.59
CA SER A 7 2.08 -19.76 -12.99
C SER A 7 2.10 -20.00 -14.51
N GLY A 8 2.23 -18.90 -15.29
CA GLY A 8 2.13 -18.96 -16.75
C GLY A 8 0.69 -19.12 -17.27
N ALA A 9 -0.33 -19.02 -16.41
CA ALA A 9 -1.73 -19.06 -16.81
C ALA A 9 -2.14 -17.82 -17.62
N VAL A 10 -1.47 -16.68 -17.37
CA VAL A 10 -1.65 -15.45 -18.12
C VAL A 10 -0.37 -15.14 -18.88
N LYS A 11 -0.48 -15.11 -20.20
CA LYS A 11 0.60 -14.74 -21.13
C LYS A 11 0.07 -13.78 -22.17
N VAL A 12 0.89 -12.87 -22.61
CA VAL A 12 0.54 -11.91 -23.68
C VAL A 12 1.68 -11.87 -24.68
N ASP A 13 1.38 -12.12 -25.94
CA ASP A 13 2.37 -12.16 -27.01
C ASP A 13 3.19 -10.86 -27.09
N GLY A 14 4.51 -11.02 -27.18
CA GLY A 14 5.46 -9.91 -27.25
C GLY A 14 5.66 -9.16 -25.94
N ILE A 15 5.23 -9.74 -24.79
CA ILE A 15 5.59 -9.23 -23.45
C ILE A 15 6.25 -10.37 -22.66
N GLU A 16 7.48 -10.16 -22.27
CA GLU A 16 8.18 -10.97 -21.28
C GLU A 16 8.08 -10.25 -19.93
N VAL A 17 7.85 -11.03 -18.86
CA VAL A 17 7.68 -10.49 -17.50
C VAL A 17 8.80 -11.03 -16.63
N ASP A 18 9.64 -10.11 -16.14
CA ASP A 18 10.60 -10.39 -15.08
C ASP A 18 10.08 -9.81 -13.77
N GLN A 19 9.78 -10.67 -12.80
CA GLN A 19 9.19 -10.28 -11.54
C GLN A 19 10.27 -10.06 -10.48
N VAL A 20 10.38 -8.82 -10.01
CA VAL A 20 11.27 -8.44 -8.90
C VAL A 20 10.44 -8.19 -7.65
N LEU A 21 10.79 -8.87 -6.56
CA LEU A 21 10.15 -8.72 -5.25
C LEU A 21 11.03 -7.88 -4.32
N SER A 22 10.43 -6.87 -3.71
CA SER A 22 11.09 -6.00 -2.74
C SER A 22 10.07 -5.39 -1.79
N ASP A 23 10.52 -4.83 -0.69
CA ASP A 23 9.69 -4.04 0.21
C ASP A 23 9.23 -2.72 -0.46
N ILE A 24 8.15 -2.16 0.08
CA ILE A 24 7.49 -1.00 -0.56
C ILE A 24 8.34 0.27 -0.54
N GLU A 25 9.16 0.49 0.49
CA GLU A 25 10.02 1.69 0.53
C GLU A 25 11.14 1.60 -0.51
N THR A 26 11.72 0.42 -0.70
CA THR A 26 12.70 0.16 -1.76
C THR A 26 12.07 0.35 -3.14
N LEU A 27 10.84 -0.15 -3.38
CA LEU A 27 10.12 0.07 -4.64
C LEU A 27 9.78 1.55 -4.85
N ASN A 28 9.35 2.26 -3.81
CA ASN A 28 9.12 3.71 -3.86
C ASN A 28 10.37 4.43 -4.36
N ARG A 29 11.54 4.15 -3.78
CA ARG A 29 12.81 4.78 -4.17
C ARG A 29 13.22 4.43 -5.60
N ALA A 30 13.13 3.16 -5.98
CA ALA A 30 13.44 2.70 -7.34
C ALA A 30 12.56 3.36 -8.42
N ALA A 31 11.33 3.73 -8.08
CA ALA A 31 10.41 4.41 -8.99
C ALA A 31 10.88 5.85 -9.32
N PHE A 32 11.56 6.55 -8.42
CA PHE A 32 12.14 7.87 -8.73
C PHE A 32 13.17 7.79 -9.88
N ASP A 33 13.93 6.70 -9.93
CA ASP A 33 14.90 6.44 -10.99
C ASP A 33 14.26 5.87 -12.27
N GLY A 34 12.96 5.53 -12.22
CA GLY A 34 12.26 4.90 -13.34
C GLY A 34 12.75 3.46 -13.62
N LYS A 35 13.22 2.76 -12.59
CA LYS A 35 13.89 1.47 -12.70
C LYS A 35 13.02 0.39 -13.34
N TYR A 36 11.73 0.36 -13.02
CA TYR A 36 10.79 -0.66 -13.48
C TYR A 36 9.72 -0.05 -14.39
N GLU A 37 9.32 -0.79 -15.41
CA GLU A 37 8.22 -0.42 -16.32
C GLU A 37 6.88 -0.40 -15.60
N VAL A 38 6.68 -1.38 -14.71
CA VAL A 38 5.53 -1.48 -13.80
C VAL A 38 6.07 -1.68 -12.40
N THR A 39 5.51 -0.98 -11.44
CA THR A 39 5.92 -1.10 -10.04
C THR A 39 4.75 -0.82 -9.10
N ALA A 40 4.71 -1.53 -7.98
CA ALA A 40 3.88 -1.14 -6.85
C ALA A 40 4.57 0.04 -6.13
N VAL A 41 3.79 1.06 -5.77
CA VAL A 41 4.27 2.15 -4.91
C VAL A 41 3.21 2.59 -3.93
N SER A 42 3.63 3.23 -2.87
CA SER A 42 2.74 3.97 -1.97
C SER A 42 2.13 5.18 -2.69
N PHE A 43 0.86 5.52 -2.39
CA PHE A 43 0.25 6.73 -2.96
C PHE A 43 1.01 8.00 -2.58
N HIS A 44 1.65 8.04 -1.42
CA HIS A 44 2.53 9.16 -1.07
C HIS A 44 3.68 9.33 -2.07
N ALA A 45 4.37 8.24 -2.43
CA ALA A 45 5.41 8.29 -3.45
C ALA A 45 4.84 8.68 -4.82
N PHE A 46 3.64 8.18 -5.18
CA PHE A 46 2.98 8.54 -6.44
C PHE A 46 2.74 10.05 -6.57
N ALA A 47 2.45 10.76 -5.48
CA ALA A 47 2.28 12.21 -5.50
C ALA A 47 3.50 12.95 -6.11
N HIS A 48 4.69 12.36 -6.00
CA HIS A 48 5.93 12.89 -6.59
C HIS A 48 6.21 12.34 -7.99
N LEU A 49 5.52 11.29 -8.41
CA LEU A 49 5.82 10.50 -9.61
C LEU A 49 4.76 10.59 -10.71
N ALA A 50 3.65 11.29 -10.48
CA ALA A 50 2.53 11.38 -11.42
C ALA A 50 2.90 11.90 -12.81
N HIS A 51 4.00 12.66 -12.93
CA HIS A 51 4.55 13.11 -14.20
C HIS A 51 5.26 11.99 -14.98
N LYS A 52 5.81 10.99 -14.31
CA LYS A 52 6.58 9.87 -14.89
C LYS A 52 5.75 8.60 -15.07
N TYR A 53 4.80 8.38 -14.18
CA TYR A 53 3.96 7.18 -14.13
C TYR A 53 2.47 7.53 -14.20
N ALA A 54 1.68 6.60 -14.73
CA ALA A 54 0.22 6.60 -14.62
C ALA A 54 -0.23 5.48 -13.67
N LEU A 55 -1.39 5.66 -13.03
CA LEU A 55 -2.01 4.61 -12.20
C LEU A 55 -2.68 3.56 -13.10
N LEU A 56 -2.46 2.30 -12.78
CA LEU A 56 -3.28 1.22 -13.29
C LEU A 56 -4.64 1.22 -12.56
N PRO A 57 -5.76 0.93 -13.24
CA PRO A 57 -7.08 0.93 -12.62
C PRO A 57 -7.35 -0.30 -11.72
N HIS A 58 -6.33 -1.11 -11.48
CA HIS A 58 -6.33 -2.35 -10.70
C HIS A 58 -4.98 -2.51 -9.98
N GLY A 59 -4.91 -3.47 -9.06
CA GLY A 59 -3.72 -3.71 -8.23
C GLY A 59 -3.59 -2.76 -7.06
N ALA A 60 -4.68 -2.11 -6.64
CA ALA A 60 -4.68 -1.30 -5.43
C ALA A 60 -4.59 -2.16 -4.18
N SER A 61 -3.91 -1.61 -3.19
CA SER A 61 -4.01 -1.99 -1.79
C SER A 61 -4.72 -0.87 -1.05
N MET A 62 -5.89 -1.17 -0.49
CA MET A 62 -6.73 -0.21 0.23
C MET A 62 -7.20 -0.81 1.54
N GLY A 63 -7.20 0.00 2.59
CA GLY A 63 -7.77 -0.38 3.88
C GLY A 63 -9.25 0.01 3.95
N ASP A 64 -10.15 -0.96 3.96
CA ASP A 64 -11.58 -0.72 4.03
C ASP A 64 -12.08 -0.91 5.47
N ASN A 65 -12.13 0.19 6.23
CA ASN A 65 -12.39 0.23 7.66
C ASN A 65 -11.33 -0.50 8.51
N TYR A 66 -10.12 -0.58 8.01
CA TYR A 66 -8.87 -0.99 8.68
C TYR A 66 -7.70 -0.37 7.92
N GLY A 67 -6.50 -0.31 8.53
CA GLY A 67 -5.34 0.22 7.83
C GLY A 67 -4.06 0.09 8.63
N PRO A 68 -3.03 0.88 8.31
CA PRO A 68 -1.86 1.03 9.15
C PRO A 68 -2.25 1.44 10.56
N ILE A 69 -1.60 0.84 11.54
CA ILE A 69 -1.89 1.11 12.95
C ILE A 69 -0.70 1.75 13.65
N VAL A 70 -0.98 2.60 14.64
CA VAL A 70 0.04 3.06 15.59
C VAL A 70 -0.11 2.31 16.89
N VAL A 71 0.97 1.68 17.34
CA VAL A 71 1.03 0.88 18.56
C VAL A 71 2.08 1.42 19.52
N ALA A 72 1.89 1.19 20.82
CA ALA A 72 2.83 1.57 21.87
C ALA A 72 2.86 0.51 22.98
N ARG A 73 3.81 0.59 23.90
CA ARG A 73 3.89 -0.29 25.08
C ARG A 73 2.74 -0.06 26.06
N GLU A 74 2.24 1.16 26.12
CA GLU A 74 1.17 1.54 27.03
C GLU A 74 -0.03 2.07 26.25
N SER A 75 -1.23 1.80 26.76
CA SER A 75 -2.48 2.32 26.21
C SER A 75 -2.70 3.79 26.61
N GLY A 76 -3.33 4.56 25.69
CA GLY A 76 -3.75 5.94 25.95
C GLY A 76 -2.73 7.00 25.57
N GLY A 77 -3.09 8.28 25.80
CA GLY A 77 -2.24 9.44 25.52
C GLY A 77 -2.12 9.87 24.06
N GLY A 78 -2.73 9.12 23.12
CA GLY A 78 -2.71 9.47 21.69
C GLY A 78 -1.31 9.42 21.06
N VAL A 79 -1.16 10.11 19.95
CA VAL A 79 0.05 10.11 19.09
C VAL A 79 0.86 11.40 19.24
N LYS A 80 0.19 12.49 19.63
CA LYS A 80 0.77 13.84 19.69
C LYS A 80 2.00 13.91 20.59
N GLY A 81 3.07 14.56 20.10
CA GLY A 81 4.32 14.80 20.82
C GLY A 81 5.19 13.56 21.05
N ARG A 82 4.80 12.38 20.53
CA ARG A 82 5.57 11.16 20.68
C ARG A 82 6.64 11.03 19.60
N LYS A 83 7.71 10.29 19.91
CA LYS A 83 8.69 9.80 18.96
C LYS A 83 8.18 8.47 18.37
N ILE A 84 7.90 8.43 17.08
CA ILE A 84 7.29 7.29 16.40
C ILE A 84 8.29 6.63 15.44
N ALA A 85 8.49 5.33 15.57
CA ALA A 85 9.21 4.53 14.58
C ALA A 85 8.31 4.34 13.34
N ILE A 86 8.81 4.75 12.17
CA ILE A 86 8.06 4.68 10.90
C ILE A 86 8.83 3.87 9.85
N PRO A 87 8.13 3.16 8.93
CA PRO A 87 8.77 2.29 7.93
C PRO A 87 9.43 3.07 6.78
N GLY A 88 9.13 4.35 6.64
CA GLY A 88 9.68 5.20 5.59
C GLY A 88 8.85 6.45 5.35
N THR A 89 9.50 7.53 4.95
CA THR A 89 8.87 8.84 4.74
C THR A 89 8.08 8.95 3.43
N LEU A 90 8.23 7.98 2.52
CA LEU A 90 7.47 7.90 1.27
C LEU A 90 6.27 6.96 1.36
N THR A 91 6.05 6.30 2.50
CA THR A 91 4.90 5.40 2.68
C THR A 91 3.60 6.19 2.83
N THR A 92 2.50 5.65 2.33
CA THR A 92 1.18 6.25 2.53
C THR A 92 0.76 6.21 3.99
N ALA A 93 1.22 5.20 4.73
CA ALA A 93 1.01 5.12 6.17
C ALA A 93 1.56 6.36 6.90
N TYR A 94 2.78 6.78 6.56
CA TYR A 94 3.35 8.02 7.11
C TYR A 94 2.53 9.26 6.71
N LEU A 95 2.11 9.37 5.46
CA LEU A 95 1.26 10.48 5.01
C LEU A 95 -0.09 10.49 5.75
N ALA A 96 -0.73 9.33 5.91
CA ALA A 96 -1.97 9.20 6.67
C ALA A 96 -1.79 9.59 8.16
N LEU A 97 -0.67 9.18 8.76
CA LEU A 97 -0.33 9.57 10.13
C LEU A 97 -0.13 11.09 10.24
N ARG A 98 0.52 11.73 9.27
CA ARG A 98 0.68 13.20 9.22
C ARG A 98 -0.66 13.93 9.00
N LEU A 99 -1.60 13.32 8.29
CA LEU A 99 -2.97 13.83 8.13
C LEU A 99 -3.77 13.71 9.43
N TYR A 100 -3.57 12.62 10.18
CA TYR A 100 -4.22 12.36 11.46
C TYR A 100 -3.70 13.31 12.55
N GLU A 101 -2.40 13.31 12.79
CA GLU A 101 -1.72 14.14 13.79
C GLU A 101 -0.38 14.64 13.21
N PRO A 102 -0.23 15.94 12.98
CA PRO A 102 1.01 16.49 12.43
C PRO A 102 2.12 16.70 13.47
N ASP A 103 1.78 16.75 14.77
CA ASP A 103 2.71 17.10 15.85
C ASP A 103 3.27 15.84 16.52
N PHE A 104 4.29 15.25 15.89
CA PHE A 104 5.08 14.14 16.42
C PHE A 104 6.50 14.15 15.85
N GLU A 105 7.44 13.58 16.59
CA GLU A 105 8.78 13.25 16.11
C GLU A 105 8.80 11.85 15.47
N TYR A 106 9.73 11.60 14.56
CA TYR A 106 9.85 10.26 13.97
C TYR A 106 11.29 9.81 13.81
N VAL A 107 11.46 8.49 13.74
CA VAL A 107 12.68 7.82 13.32
C VAL A 107 12.33 6.76 12.27
N VAL A 108 13.11 6.70 11.20
CA VAL A 108 12.92 5.68 10.16
C VAL A 108 13.61 4.38 10.61
N VAL A 109 12.85 3.30 10.60
CA VAL A 109 13.29 1.96 11.02
C VAL A 109 12.81 0.97 9.97
N PRO A 110 13.58 -0.08 9.60
CA PRO A 110 13.08 -1.17 8.78
C PRO A 110 11.73 -1.68 9.30
N PHE A 111 10.78 -1.89 8.40
CA PHE A 111 9.39 -2.15 8.79
C PHE A 111 9.23 -3.38 9.72
N ASP A 112 10.08 -4.39 9.54
CA ASP A 112 10.13 -5.63 10.30
C ASP A 112 10.88 -5.51 11.65
N GLU A 113 11.49 -4.37 11.94
CA GLU A 113 12.18 -4.10 13.21
C GLU A 113 11.38 -3.13 14.11
N ILE A 114 10.26 -2.57 13.64
CA ILE A 114 9.54 -1.50 14.36
C ILE A 114 9.00 -1.97 15.71
N GLU A 115 8.41 -3.19 15.77
CA GLU A 115 7.84 -3.73 17.00
C GLU A 115 8.92 -3.89 18.07
N ASP A 116 10.03 -4.53 17.74
CA ASP A 116 11.19 -4.68 18.62
C ASP A 116 11.78 -3.33 19.05
N PHE A 117 11.84 -2.37 18.15
CA PHE A 117 12.34 -1.04 18.41
C PHE A 117 11.49 -0.30 19.47
N VAL A 118 10.18 -0.46 19.41
CA VAL A 118 9.24 0.08 20.41
C VAL A 118 9.32 -0.68 21.74
N LEU A 119 9.37 -2.01 21.71
CA LEU A 119 9.50 -2.84 22.90
C LEU A 119 10.78 -2.54 23.68
N GLN A 120 11.87 -2.27 22.98
CA GLN A 120 13.15 -1.85 23.58
C GLN A 120 13.16 -0.40 24.10
N GLY A 121 12.07 0.36 23.95
CA GLY A 121 11.97 1.75 24.40
C GLY A 121 12.77 2.76 23.59
N LYS A 122 13.19 2.43 22.37
CA LYS A 122 13.93 3.31 21.47
C LYS A 122 13.03 4.34 20.76
N ALA A 123 11.71 4.05 20.71
CA ALA A 123 10.65 4.96 20.33
C ALA A 123 9.46 4.78 21.29
N ASP A 124 8.59 5.80 21.37
CA ASP A 124 7.39 5.78 22.21
C ASP A 124 6.28 4.95 21.57
N ALA A 125 6.25 4.94 20.22
CA ALA A 125 5.25 4.24 19.43
C ALA A 125 5.85 3.76 18.08
N GLY A 126 5.13 2.88 17.38
CA GLY A 126 5.50 2.37 16.07
C GLY A 126 4.32 2.38 15.09
N LEU A 127 4.60 2.73 13.84
CA LEU A 127 3.63 2.68 12.74
C LEU A 127 3.80 1.37 11.97
N LEU A 128 2.83 0.45 12.11
CA LEU A 128 2.86 -0.87 11.50
C LEU A 128 2.07 -0.91 10.19
N ILE A 129 2.65 -1.53 9.16
CA ILE A 129 2.10 -1.64 7.81
C ILE A 129 2.08 -3.07 7.26
N HIS A 130 2.42 -4.04 8.08
CA HIS A 130 2.59 -5.45 7.72
C HIS A 130 1.78 -6.35 8.68
N GLU A 131 2.06 -7.64 8.65
CA GLU A 131 1.38 -8.66 9.45
C GLU A 131 1.41 -8.43 10.97
N GLY A 132 2.34 -7.62 11.49
CA GLY A 132 2.34 -7.14 12.87
C GLY A 132 1.04 -6.41 13.27
N GLN A 133 0.27 -5.91 12.29
CA GLN A 133 -1.09 -5.40 12.53
C GLN A 133 -2.04 -6.45 13.14
N LEU A 134 -1.75 -7.74 12.95
CA LEU A 134 -2.53 -8.85 13.49
C LEU A 134 -1.92 -9.47 14.75
N THR A 135 -0.65 -9.16 15.06
CA THR A 135 0.13 -9.85 16.11
C THR A 135 0.60 -8.94 17.24
N TYR A 136 0.57 -7.62 17.07
CA TYR A 136 1.10 -6.65 18.05
C TYR A 136 0.60 -6.88 19.49
N GLY A 137 -0.65 -7.34 19.64
CA GLY A 137 -1.25 -7.64 20.96
C GLY A 137 -0.61 -8.85 21.64
N ASP A 138 -0.20 -9.85 20.86
CA ASP A 138 0.48 -11.06 21.37
C ASP A 138 1.86 -10.71 21.94
N GLU A 139 2.50 -9.66 21.41
CA GLU A 139 3.79 -9.14 21.83
C GLU A 139 3.70 -8.09 22.96
N GLY A 140 2.53 -7.81 23.45
CA GLY A 140 2.31 -6.89 24.57
C GLY A 140 2.19 -5.42 24.18
N LEU A 141 2.14 -5.11 22.89
CA LEU A 141 1.86 -3.76 22.42
C LEU A 141 0.37 -3.43 22.50
N ARG A 142 0.04 -2.15 22.52
CA ARG A 142 -1.33 -1.62 22.62
C ARG A 142 -1.62 -0.69 21.43
N LEU A 143 -2.80 -0.82 20.87
CA LEU A 143 -3.29 0.06 19.80
C LEU A 143 -3.50 1.48 20.33
N LEU A 144 -2.93 2.47 19.65
CA LEU A 144 -3.24 3.88 19.86
C LEU A 144 -4.26 4.37 18.84
N VAL A 145 -4.09 4.04 17.57
CA VAL A 145 -5.02 4.40 16.49
C VAL A 145 -4.89 3.42 15.31
N ASP A 146 -6.02 3.10 14.69
CA ASP A 146 -6.11 2.51 13.36
C ASP A 146 -6.43 3.62 12.36
N LEU A 147 -5.48 3.89 11.44
CA LEU A 147 -5.60 4.99 10.48
C LEU A 147 -6.66 4.73 9.40
N GLY A 148 -6.99 3.45 9.13
CA GLY A 148 -8.06 3.10 8.21
C GLY A 148 -9.45 3.31 8.81
N VAL A 149 -9.64 2.96 10.08
CA VAL A 149 -10.87 3.26 10.83
C VAL A 149 -11.07 4.77 10.93
N TRP A 150 -10.04 5.50 11.36
CA TRP A 150 -10.08 6.97 11.42
C TRP A 150 -10.45 7.61 10.07
N TRP A 151 -9.85 7.11 8.97
CA TRP A 151 -10.13 7.64 7.63
C TRP A 151 -11.57 7.36 7.20
N ALA A 152 -12.06 6.14 7.42
CA ALA A 152 -13.44 5.76 7.12
C ALA A 152 -14.45 6.63 7.88
N GLU A 153 -14.26 6.85 9.18
CA GLU A 153 -15.09 7.75 10.00
C GLU A 153 -15.07 9.19 9.46
N ARG A 154 -13.87 9.70 9.15
CA ARG A 154 -13.68 11.08 8.64
C ARG A 154 -14.32 11.30 7.27
N THR A 155 -14.39 10.29 6.42
CA THR A 155 -14.79 10.42 5.01
C THR A 155 -16.17 9.86 4.71
N GLY A 156 -16.88 9.34 5.71
CA GLY A 156 -18.18 8.69 5.52
C GLY A 156 -18.08 7.32 4.84
N GLY A 157 -17.00 6.57 5.13
CA GLY A 157 -16.83 5.18 4.71
C GLY A 157 -15.97 4.99 3.47
N LEU A 158 -15.16 5.95 3.04
CA LEU A 158 -14.18 5.72 1.97
C LEU A 158 -13.02 4.85 2.48
N PRO A 159 -12.50 3.91 1.65
CA PRO A 159 -11.32 3.14 2.01
C PRO A 159 -10.08 4.04 2.06
N LEU A 160 -9.13 3.72 2.95
CA LEU A 160 -7.84 4.41 2.99
C LEU A 160 -6.96 3.91 1.84
N PRO A 161 -6.57 4.75 0.88
CA PRO A 161 -5.62 4.36 -0.16
C PRO A 161 -4.25 4.10 0.45
N LEU A 162 -3.60 2.97 0.14
CA LEU A 162 -2.29 2.61 0.68
C LEU A 162 -1.23 2.53 -0.41
N GLY A 163 -1.47 1.74 -1.44
CA GLY A 163 -0.59 1.59 -2.57
C GLY A 163 -1.33 1.22 -3.86
N GLY A 164 -0.69 1.46 -4.97
CA GLY A 164 -1.20 1.13 -6.29
C GLY A 164 -0.11 0.66 -7.23
N ASN A 165 -0.51 -0.04 -8.27
CA ASN A 165 0.39 -0.37 -9.35
C ASN A 165 0.47 0.78 -10.34
N LEU A 166 1.69 1.17 -10.68
CA LEU A 166 2.01 2.22 -11.64
C LEU A 166 2.63 1.63 -12.90
N ILE A 167 2.47 2.33 -14.01
CA ILE A 167 3.11 2.02 -15.27
C ILE A 167 3.79 3.26 -15.84
N ARG A 168 5.02 3.12 -16.37
CA ARG A 168 5.76 4.23 -16.95
C ARG A 168 5.06 4.77 -18.20
N ARG A 169 4.96 6.10 -18.27
CA ARG A 169 4.28 6.81 -19.37
C ARG A 169 5.02 6.71 -20.69
N ASP A 170 6.34 6.56 -20.67
CA ASP A 170 7.19 6.46 -21.86
C ASP A 170 7.01 5.16 -22.67
N LEU A 171 6.30 4.16 -22.10
CA LEU A 171 5.88 2.98 -22.85
C LEU A 171 4.81 3.28 -23.92
N GLY A 172 4.15 4.43 -23.81
CA GLY A 172 3.11 4.86 -24.72
C GLY A 172 1.74 4.19 -24.47
N PRO A 173 0.65 4.82 -24.93
CA PRO A 173 -0.71 4.42 -24.59
C PRO A 173 -1.07 2.97 -24.97
N ALA A 174 -0.63 2.51 -26.14
CA ALA A 174 -0.95 1.16 -26.63
C ALA A 174 -0.32 0.06 -25.74
N MET A 175 0.95 0.22 -25.37
CA MET A 175 1.65 -0.71 -24.49
C MET A 175 1.08 -0.65 -23.07
N MET A 176 0.81 0.55 -22.56
CA MET A 176 0.21 0.73 -21.24
C MET A 176 -1.14 0.01 -21.13
N LYS A 177 -2.02 0.12 -22.14
CA LYS A 177 -3.29 -0.61 -22.19
C LYS A 177 -3.10 -2.13 -22.28
N LYS A 178 -2.12 -2.59 -23.06
CA LYS A 178 -1.82 -4.02 -23.22
C LYS A 178 -1.36 -4.63 -21.89
N VAL A 179 -0.42 -3.97 -21.21
CA VAL A 179 0.09 -4.38 -19.89
C VAL A 179 -1.00 -4.29 -18.83
N SER A 180 -1.81 -3.25 -18.85
CA SER A 180 -2.96 -3.11 -17.93
C SER A 180 -3.90 -4.32 -18.03
N ARG A 181 -4.31 -4.71 -19.24
CA ARG A 181 -5.16 -5.91 -19.43
C ARG A 181 -4.50 -7.19 -18.94
N MET A 182 -3.20 -7.35 -19.17
CA MET A 182 -2.42 -8.51 -18.69
C MET A 182 -2.44 -8.61 -17.16
N LEU A 183 -2.18 -7.50 -16.48
CA LEU A 183 -2.17 -7.46 -15.01
C LEU A 183 -3.57 -7.67 -14.43
N HIS A 184 -4.60 -7.07 -15.01
CA HIS A 184 -5.99 -7.32 -14.63
C HIS A 184 -6.33 -8.83 -14.73
N ALA A 185 -5.98 -9.47 -15.85
CA ALA A 185 -6.20 -10.91 -16.03
C ALA A 185 -5.45 -11.74 -14.97
N SER A 186 -4.22 -11.34 -14.60
CA SER A 186 -3.46 -12.01 -13.55
C SER A 186 -4.10 -11.87 -12.17
N ILE A 187 -4.64 -10.71 -11.84
CA ILE A 187 -5.36 -10.48 -10.59
C ILE A 187 -6.64 -11.29 -10.56
N ALA A 188 -7.44 -11.25 -11.63
CA ALA A 188 -8.67 -12.03 -11.75
C ALA A 188 -8.40 -13.54 -11.60
N HIS A 189 -7.35 -14.05 -12.26
CA HIS A 189 -6.93 -15.44 -12.12
C HIS A 189 -6.55 -15.78 -10.67
N ALA A 190 -5.78 -14.93 -9.99
CA ALA A 190 -5.39 -15.16 -8.60
C ALA A 190 -6.58 -15.16 -7.64
N LEU A 191 -7.59 -14.32 -7.86
CA LEU A 191 -8.81 -14.28 -7.05
C LEU A 191 -9.68 -15.52 -7.26
N THR A 192 -9.79 -16.02 -8.50
CA THR A 192 -10.57 -17.24 -8.82
C THR A 192 -9.86 -18.53 -8.42
N HIS A 193 -8.51 -18.52 -8.34
CA HIS A 193 -7.67 -19.65 -7.92
C HIS A 193 -6.99 -19.35 -6.58
N ARG A 194 -7.81 -18.92 -5.59
CA ARG A 194 -7.32 -18.38 -4.32
C ARG A 194 -6.40 -19.33 -3.56
N ALA A 195 -6.73 -20.64 -3.52
CA ALA A 195 -5.91 -21.63 -2.81
C ALA A 195 -4.49 -21.72 -3.37
N ASP A 196 -4.36 -21.80 -4.69
CA ASP A 196 -3.06 -21.86 -5.37
C ASP A 196 -2.30 -20.53 -5.26
N ALA A 197 -3.01 -19.41 -5.36
CA ALA A 197 -2.43 -18.10 -5.21
C ALA A 197 -1.91 -17.85 -3.78
N LEU A 198 -2.59 -18.38 -2.75
CA LEU A 198 -2.13 -18.35 -1.36
C LEU A 198 -0.91 -19.27 -1.16
N ALA A 199 -0.92 -20.48 -1.74
CA ALA A 199 0.24 -21.36 -1.68
C ALA A 199 1.48 -20.70 -2.32
N TYR A 200 1.29 -20.01 -3.45
CA TYR A 200 2.35 -19.21 -4.07
C TYR A 200 2.80 -18.06 -3.16
N ALA A 201 1.87 -17.31 -2.56
CA ALA A 201 2.20 -16.18 -1.67
C ALA A 201 2.98 -16.64 -0.42
N LYS A 202 2.67 -17.83 0.12
CA LYS A 202 3.38 -18.43 1.27
C LYS A 202 4.86 -18.66 1.02
N THR A 203 5.28 -18.90 -0.23
CA THR A 203 6.70 -19.04 -0.56
C THR A 203 7.51 -17.77 -0.26
N TYR A 204 6.84 -16.65 -0.10
CA TYR A 204 7.41 -15.33 0.24
C TYR A 204 7.04 -14.85 1.65
N GLY A 205 6.20 -15.61 2.36
CA GLY A 205 5.75 -15.30 3.72
C GLY A 205 6.88 -15.48 4.74
N ARG A 206 6.88 -14.64 5.79
CA ARG A 206 7.90 -14.60 6.83
C ARG A 206 7.49 -15.39 8.08
N GLY A 207 7.02 -16.63 7.94
CA GLY A 207 6.79 -17.53 9.08
C GLY A 207 5.47 -17.35 9.83
N LEU A 208 4.50 -16.62 9.29
CA LEU A 208 3.14 -16.57 9.82
C LEU A 208 2.41 -17.92 9.69
N ALA A 209 1.54 -18.20 10.66
CA ALA A 209 0.59 -19.30 10.56
C ALA A 209 -0.36 -19.10 9.36
N ASP A 210 -0.72 -20.20 8.71
CA ASP A 210 -1.50 -20.22 7.46
C ASP A 210 -2.79 -19.38 7.50
N GLU A 211 -3.54 -19.43 8.60
CA GLU A 211 -4.79 -18.68 8.78
C GLU A 211 -4.55 -17.15 8.83
N ARG A 212 -3.46 -16.73 9.44
CA ARG A 212 -3.08 -15.30 9.51
C ARG A 212 -2.62 -14.76 8.16
N ILE A 213 -1.93 -15.59 7.36
CA ILE A 213 -1.55 -15.23 5.98
C ILE A 213 -2.79 -15.02 5.13
N ASP A 214 -3.79 -15.92 5.18
CA ASP A 214 -5.02 -15.78 4.41
C ASP A 214 -5.80 -14.53 4.82
N THR A 215 -5.90 -14.25 6.12
CA THR A 215 -6.52 -13.04 6.65
C THR A 215 -5.81 -11.80 6.13
N PHE A 216 -4.48 -11.72 6.28
CA PHE A 216 -3.69 -10.57 5.85
C PHE A 216 -3.77 -10.36 4.33
N VAL A 217 -3.63 -11.43 3.54
CA VAL A 217 -3.79 -11.34 2.09
C VAL A 217 -5.20 -10.87 1.71
N GLY A 218 -6.25 -11.35 2.40
CA GLY A 218 -7.63 -10.94 2.16
C GLY A 218 -7.90 -9.47 2.45
N MET A 219 -7.21 -8.87 3.40
CA MET A 219 -7.29 -7.45 3.69
C MET A 219 -6.85 -6.60 2.49
N TYR A 220 -5.80 -7.01 1.77
CA TYR A 220 -5.15 -6.19 0.75
C TYR A 220 -5.25 -6.72 -0.69
N VAL A 221 -5.85 -7.90 -0.89
CA VAL A 221 -6.09 -8.50 -2.21
C VAL A 221 -7.56 -8.94 -2.28
N ASN A 222 -8.40 -8.06 -2.79
CA ASN A 222 -9.86 -8.17 -2.79
C ASN A 222 -10.46 -7.48 -4.04
N ASP A 223 -11.76 -7.19 -4.04
CA ASP A 223 -12.46 -6.56 -5.16
C ASP A 223 -11.86 -5.19 -5.53
N LEU A 224 -11.43 -4.38 -4.54
CA LEU A 224 -10.75 -3.11 -4.79
C LEU A 224 -9.39 -3.29 -5.46
N THR A 225 -8.76 -4.46 -5.29
CA THR A 225 -7.54 -4.82 -6.02
C THR A 225 -7.85 -5.15 -7.47
N LEU A 226 -9.00 -5.79 -7.75
CA LEU A 226 -9.41 -6.11 -9.12
C LEU A 226 -9.77 -4.86 -9.91
N ASP A 227 -10.54 -3.96 -9.31
CA ASP A 227 -10.84 -2.63 -9.84
C ASP A 227 -11.08 -1.66 -8.68
N TYR A 228 -10.54 -0.46 -8.77
CA TYR A 228 -10.77 0.59 -7.75
C TYR A 228 -12.26 0.92 -7.59
N GLY A 229 -13.05 0.74 -8.64
CA GLY A 229 -14.42 1.22 -8.70
C GLY A 229 -14.52 2.73 -8.49
N GLU A 230 -15.72 3.30 -8.51
CA GLU A 230 -15.89 4.73 -8.25
C GLU A 230 -15.52 5.09 -6.80
N ARG A 231 -15.82 4.20 -5.84
CA ARG A 231 -15.52 4.40 -4.42
C ARG A 231 -14.00 4.50 -4.17
N GLY A 232 -13.21 3.60 -4.74
CA GLY A 232 -11.74 3.63 -4.62
C GLY A 232 -11.11 4.81 -5.34
N ARG A 233 -11.60 5.17 -6.54
CA ARG A 233 -11.14 6.35 -7.29
C ARG A 233 -11.42 7.64 -6.53
N THR A 234 -12.61 7.76 -5.93
CA THR A 234 -12.99 8.88 -5.08
C THR A 234 -12.10 8.95 -3.84
N ALA A 235 -11.82 7.82 -3.22
CA ALA A 235 -10.92 7.74 -2.05
C ALA A 235 -9.52 8.28 -2.37
N VAL A 236 -8.94 7.88 -3.51
CA VAL A 236 -7.60 8.34 -3.94
C VAL A 236 -7.60 9.84 -4.19
N ARG A 237 -8.59 10.39 -4.90
CA ARG A 237 -8.68 11.83 -5.15
C ARG A 237 -8.82 12.59 -3.82
N ARG A 238 -9.76 12.18 -2.97
CA ARG A 238 -10.00 12.79 -1.66
C ARG A 238 -8.76 12.80 -0.79
N PHE A 239 -7.99 11.70 -0.79
CA PHE A 239 -6.77 11.59 -0.02
C PHE A 239 -5.69 12.59 -0.47
N PHE A 240 -5.51 12.75 -1.77
CA PHE A 240 -4.57 13.73 -2.31
C PHE A 240 -5.02 15.17 -2.12
N ASP A 241 -6.32 15.44 -2.24
CA ASP A 241 -6.88 16.78 -2.00
C ASP A 241 -6.57 17.23 -0.54
N GLU A 242 -6.85 16.35 0.45
CA GLU A 242 -6.53 16.64 1.85
C GLU A 242 -5.02 16.77 2.11
N ALA A 243 -4.21 15.93 1.46
CA ALA A 243 -2.76 16.01 1.58
C ALA A 243 -2.22 17.33 1.01
N TRP A 244 -2.78 17.79 -0.12
CA TRP A 244 -2.44 19.08 -0.71
C TRP A 244 -2.88 20.26 0.15
N GLU A 245 -4.12 20.26 0.62
CA GLU A 245 -4.64 21.30 1.53
C GLU A 245 -3.76 21.48 2.76
N LYS A 246 -3.23 20.37 3.30
CA LYS A 246 -2.31 20.37 4.44
C LYS A 246 -0.83 20.57 4.06
N ARG A 247 -0.53 20.78 2.78
CA ARG A 247 0.85 20.96 2.25
C ARG A 247 1.79 19.79 2.57
N LEU A 248 1.27 18.59 2.58
CA LEU A 248 2.02 17.36 2.81
C LEU A 248 2.53 16.71 1.53
N VAL A 249 2.07 17.19 0.37
CA VAL A 249 2.56 16.81 -0.96
C VAL A 249 3.01 18.07 -1.72
N PRO A 250 3.94 17.95 -2.70
CA PRO A 250 4.60 19.11 -3.32
C PRO A 250 3.71 19.92 -4.28
N ALA A 251 2.65 19.31 -4.81
CA ALA A 251 1.72 19.92 -5.77
C ALA A 251 0.37 19.18 -5.75
N PRO A 252 -0.70 19.78 -6.32
CA PRO A 252 -1.94 19.05 -6.59
C PRO A 252 -1.64 17.82 -7.46
N VAL A 253 -2.17 16.66 -7.05
CA VAL A 253 -1.89 15.40 -7.76
C VAL A 253 -2.95 15.18 -8.83
N ASN A 254 -2.55 15.17 -10.11
CA ASN A 254 -3.43 14.74 -11.18
C ASN A 254 -3.54 13.21 -11.18
N VAL A 255 -4.67 12.70 -10.73
CA VAL A 255 -4.97 11.26 -10.67
C VAL A 255 -5.51 10.79 -12.01
N GLU A 256 -4.62 10.23 -12.83
CA GLU A 256 -4.95 9.68 -14.14
C GLU A 256 -4.79 8.16 -14.12
N PHE A 257 -5.85 7.46 -14.52
CA PHE A 257 -5.85 6.00 -14.67
C PHE A 257 -5.71 5.60 -16.13
N VAL A 258 -4.92 4.55 -16.39
CA VAL A 258 -4.80 3.97 -17.73
C VAL A 258 -6.17 3.50 -18.23
N GLY A 259 -6.60 3.95 -19.42
CA GLY A 259 -7.86 3.56 -20.04
C GLY A 259 -9.12 4.31 -19.54
N ALA A 260 -8.97 5.33 -18.70
CA ALA A 260 -10.12 6.09 -18.18
C ALA A 260 -10.84 6.97 -19.25
N ASN A 261 -10.24 7.12 -20.41
CA ASN A 261 -10.74 7.97 -21.51
C ASN A 261 -11.19 7.14 -22.75
N ASP A 262 -11.49 5.85 -22.59
CA ASP A 262 -11.97 4.97 -23.67
C ASP A 262 -13.48 4.80 -23.67
#